data_bff875255b22215557264d09ea185b80
#
_entry.id   bff875255b22215557264d09ea185b80
#
_cell.length_a   1.000
_cell.length_b   1.000
_cell.length_c   1.000
_cell.angle_alpha   90.00
_cell.angle_beta   90.00
_cell.angle_gamma   90.00
#
_symmetry.space_group_name_H-M   'P 1'
#
loop_
_entity.id
_entity.type
_entity.pdbx_description
1 polymer ?
#
loop_
_entity_poly.entity_id
_entity_poly.type
_entity_poly.pdbx_seq_one_letter_code
_entity_poly.pdbx_strand_id
1 'polypeptide(L)'
;MSTRRFLAESLAPLVDFVYPPRCPACGDAVGEQGGLCPPCWQDLVIPSEPCCAACQRPFGESELQPGSLCVPCLANPPLHDGIAAGTLYTETSRKLVLALKHGGRIALAPLLAGLIAARLPERDPGRVIVPVPLHRRRLWQRGYNQAVLLGRELGKRGHGRLTVDALVRSKPTPSLGGLGKKARAKVLAGAISVREGARKSIEGADVILVDDVLTSGATSETCVRALKRAGARSVIVACFARVLDEAIDPAKRSAA
;
A
#
# COMPACT_ATOMS: atom_id res chain seq x y z
N MET A 1 -14.09 27.08 8.16
CA MET A 1 -14.82 25.92 7.60
C MET A 1 -15.25 26.27 6.19
N SER A 2 -14.88 25.50 5.18
CA SER A 2 -15.08 25.89 3.76
C SER A 2 -16.54 25.66 3.34
N THR A 3 -17.14 26.62 2.65
CA THR A 3 -18.51 26.58 2.08
C THR A 3 -18.79 25.31 1.26
N ARG A 4 -17.75 24.72 0.64
CA ARG A 4 -17.82 23.44 -0.08
C ARG A 4 -18.12 22.24 0.83
N ARG A 5 -17.66 22.26 2.07
CA ARG A 5 -17.90 21.16 3.02
C ARG A 5 -19.33 21.19 3.52
N PHE A 6 -19.87 22.38 3.79
CA PHE A 6 -21.25 22.55 4.22
C PHE A 6 -22.26 22.11 3.14
N LEU A 7 -22.02 22.48 1.87
CA LEU A 7 -22.86 22.05 0.74
C LEU A 7 -22.79 20.53 0.51
N ALA A 8 -21.62 19.91 0.68
CA ALA A 8 -21.48 18.45 0.55
C ALA A 8 -22.23 17.71 1.66
N GLU A 9 -22.16 18.18 2.90
CA GLU A 9 -22.87 17.59 4.04
C GLU A 9 -24.39 17.76 3.92
N SER A 10 -24.88 18.88 3.38
CA SER A 10 -26.32 19.12 3.16
C SER A 10 -26.91 18.27 2.04
N LEU A 11 -26.12 17.87 1.04
CA LEU A 11 -26.58 17.03 -0.07
C LEU A 11 -26.39 15.53 0.18
N ALA A 12 -25.65 15.13 1.22
CA ALA A 12 -25.37 13.75 1.52
C ALA A 12 -26.65 12.88 1.66
N PRO A 13 -27.72 13.30 2.38
CA PRO A 13 -28.93 12.50 2.51
C PRO A 13 -29.63 12.24 1.17
N LEU A 14 -29.61 13.21 0.25
CA LEU A 14 -30.19 13.06 -1.08
C LEU A 14 -29.39 12.10 -1.95
N VAL A 15 -28.06 12.18 -1.85
CA VAL A 15 -27.14 11.26 -2.53
C VAL A 15 -27.33 9.84 -2.00
N ASP A 16 -27.43 9.66 -0.70
CA ASP A 16 -27.61 8.35 -0.06
C ASP A 16 -28.99 7.74 -0.35
N PHE A 17 -30.00 8.57 -0.57
CA PHE A 17 -31.32 8.09 -1.00
C PHE A 17 -31.29 7.53 -2.42
N VAL A 18 -30.56 8.18 -3.36
CA VAL A 18 -30.46 7.75 -4.77
C VAL A 18 -29.42 6.64 -4.93
N TYR A 19 -28.32 6.72 -4.18
CA TYR A 19 -27.20 5.76 -4.17
C TYR A 19 -26.95 5.28 -2.75
N PRO A 20 -27.76 4.34 -2.23
CA PRO A 20 -27.62 3.87 -0.85
C PRO A 20 -26.20 3.32 -0.61
N PRO A 21 -25.59 3.67 0.55
CA PRO A 21 -24.26 3.22 0.88
C PRO A 21 -24.18 1.69 0.89
N ARG A 22 -23.18 1.15 0.18
CA ARG A 22 -22.98 -0.29 0.04
C ARG A 22 -21.55 -0.66 0.40
N CYS A 23 -21.39 -1.76 1.13
CA CYS A 23 -20.07 -2.34 1.42
C CYS A 23 -19.33 -2.65 0.12
N PRO A 24 -18.12 -2.10 -0.09
CA PRO A 24 -17.38 -2.30 -1.34
C PRO A 24 -16.85 -3.73 -1.54
N ALA A 25 -16.86 -4.57 -0.50
CA ALA A 25 -16.38 -5.95 -0.55
C ALA A 25 -17.50 -6.96 -0.84
N CYS A 26 -18.70 -6.80 -0.26
CA CYS A 26 -19.81 -7.76 -0.41
C CYS A 26 -21.08 -7.16 -1.02
N GLY A 27 -21.25 -5.83 -1.04
CA GLY A 27 -22.45 -5.16 -1.54
C GLY A 27 -23.56 -4.95 -0.49
N ASP A 28 -23.42 -5.43 0.73
CA ASP A 28 -24.40 -5.23 1.81
C ASP A 28 -24.55 -3.76 2.16
N ALA A 29 -25.73 -3.39 2.70
CA ALA A 29 -25.98 -2.03 3.17
C ALA A 29 -25.03 -1.66 4.32
N VAL A 30 -24.55 -0.42 4.30
CA VAL A 30 -23.71 0.16 5.36
C VAL A 30 -24.24 1.53 5.74
N GLY A 31 -23.82 2.05 6.90
CA GLY A 31 -24.30 3.33 7.41
C GLY A 31 -23.75 4.56 6.68
N GLU A 32 -22.62 4.43 5.98
CA GLU A 32 -21.94 5.55 5.31
C GLU A 32 -21.22 5.13 4.03
N GLN A 33 -21.05 6.08 3.12
CA GLN A 33 -20.34 5.84 1.85
C GLN A 33 -18.87 5.48 2.11
N GLY A 34 -18.40 4.41 1.46
CA GLY A 34 -17.03 3.93 1.56
C GLY A 34 -16.71 3.14 2.83
N GLY A 35 -17.68 2.90 3.72
CA GLY A 35 -17.55 2.03 4.88
C GLY A 35 -17.56 0.54 4.51
N LEU A 36 -17.09 -0.30 5.44
CA LEU A 36 -17.24 -1.76 5.37
C LEU A 36 -18.35 -2.21 6.32
N CYS A 37 -19.09 -3.26 5.94
CA CYS A 37 -19.99 -3.92 6.87
C CYS A 37 -19.20 -4.68 7.95
N PRO A 38 -19.77 -4.94 9.15
CA PRO A 38 -19.05 -5.60 10.24
C PRO A 38 -18.40 -6.93 9.85
N PRO A 39 -19.08 -7.87 9.11
CA PRO A 39 -18.42 -9.09 8.67
C PRO A 39 -17.17 -8.86 7.82
N CYS A 40 -17.25 -7.95 6.81
CA CYS A 40 -16.09 -7.64 5.97
C CYS A 40 -14.96 -6.93 6.72
N TRP A 41 -15.31 -6.18 7.77
CA TRP A 41 -14.31 -5.56 8.64
C TRP A 41 -13.59 -6.62 9.47
N GLN A 42 -14.30 -7.58 10.04
CA GLN A 42 -13.75 -8.70 10.82
C GLN A 42 -12.86 -9.63 9.98
N ASP A 43 -13.14 -9.76 8.68
CA ASP A 43 -12.32 -10.54 7.74
C ASP A 43 -10.98 -9.88 7.39
N LEU A 44 -10.78 -8.61 7.73
CA LEU A 44 -9.49 -7.96 7.54
C LEU A 44 -8.51 -8.42 8.63
N VAL A 45 -7.43 -9.05 8.21
CA VAL A 45 -6.36 -9.49 9.11
C VAL A 45 -5.34 -8.36 9.23
N ILE A 46 -5.45 -7.58 10.30
CA ILE A 46 -4.49 -6.49 10.58
C ILE A 46 -3.22 -7.11 11.17
N PRO A 47 -2.02 -6.85 10.60
CA PRO A 47 -0.78 -7.31 11.21
C PRO A 47 -0.65 -6.78 12.63
N SER A 48 -0.49 -7.68 13.60
CA SER A 48 -0.38 -7.37 15.03
C SER A 48 0.97 -7.83 15.57
N GLU A 49 1.34 -7.32 16.73
CA GLU A 49 2.48 -7.84 17.50
C GLU A 49 2.14 -9.19 18.15
N PRO A 50 3.10 -10.11 18.32
CA PRO A 50 4.50 -9.97 17.91
C PRO A 50 4.68 -10.18 16.40
N CYS A 51 5.48 -9.31 15.77
CA CYS A 51 5.77 -9.41 14.34
C CYS A 51 7.25 -9.09 14.05
N CYS A 52 7.71 -9.49 12.87
CA CYS A 52 9.06 -9.19 12.40
C CYS A 52 9.28 -7.68 12.28
N ALA A 53 10.28 -7.13 12.94
CA ALA A 53 10.61 -5.71 12.93
C ALA A 53 10.91 -5.16 11.52
N ALA A 54 11.52 -5.97 10.64
CA ALA A 54 11.81 -5.54 9.28
C ALA A 54 10.62 -5.63 8.34
N CYS A 55 9.82 -6.68 8.43
CA CYS A 55 8.85 -7.00 7.40
C CYS A 55 7.41 -7.15 7.87
N GLN A 56 7.14 -6.94 9.15
CA GLN A 56 5.81 -7.07 9.79
C GLN A 56 5.13 -8.45 9.56
N ARG A 57 5.90 -9.52 9.33
CA ARG A 57 5.36 -10.88 9.32
C ARG A 57 4.95 -11.26 10.73
N PRO A 58 3.71 -11.64 11.00
CA PRO A 58 3.30 -12.13 12.32
C PRO A 58 4.09 -13.38 12.71
N PHE A 59 4.42 -13.50 13.98
CA PHE A 59 5.13 -14.68 14.53
C PHE A 59 4.19 -15.73 15.15
N GLY A 60 2.88 -15.46 15.17
CA GLY A 60 1.91 -16.30 15.87
C GLY A 60 2.02 -16.15 17.39
N GLU A 61 1.78 -17.21 18.14
CA GLU A 61 1.79 -17.22 19.61
C GLU A 61 3.21 -17.32 20.22
N SER A 62 4.24 -17.05 19.44
CA SER A 62 5.64 -17.15 19.90
C SER A 62 5.99 -15.99 20.81
N GLU A 63 6.60 -16.26 21.96
CA GLU A 63 7.17 -15.24 22.86
C GLU A 63 8.48 -14.68 22.27
N LEU A 64 8.37 -13.84 21.27
CA LEU A 64 9.52 -13.16 20.67
C LEU A 64 9.60 -11.73 21.18
N GLN A 65 10.83 -11.29 21.45
CA GLN A 65 11.08 -9.93 21.92
C GLN A 65 10.80 -8.89 20.83
N PRO A 66 10.40 -7.66 21.18
CA PRO A 66 10.35 -6.55 20.25
C PRO A 66 11.68 -6.41 19.50
N GLY A 67 11.64 -6.17 18.19
CA GLY A 67 12.84 -6.08 17.35
C GLY A 67 13.28 -7.40 16.71
N SER A 68 12.67 -8.55 17.05
CA SER A 68 12.98 -9.83 16.43
C SER A 68 12.76 -9.83 14.93
N LEU A 69 13.63 -10.54 14.19
CA LEU A 69 13.54 -10.71 12.74
C LEU A 69 13.10 -12.14 12.39
N CYS A 70 12.28 -12.28 11.36
CA CYS A 70 11.93 -13.60 10.83
C CYS A 70 13.11 -14.22 10.05
N VAL A 71 13.14 -15.55 9.96
CA VAL A 71 14.22 -16.30 9.27
C VAL A 71 14.51 -15.76 7.86
N PRO A 72 13.53 -15.45 6.98
CA PRO A 72 13.82 -14.86 5.68
C PRO A 72 14.53 -13.49 5.74
N CYS A 73 14.19 -12.64 6.73
CA CYS A 73 14.84 -11.34 6.90
C CYS A 73 16.24 -11.43 7.51
N LEU A 74 16.48 -12.43 8.36
CA LEU A 74 17.82 -12.74 8.87
C LEU A 74 18.74 -13.26 7.75
N ALA A 75 18.24 -14.18 6.93
CA ALA A 75 19.01 -14.76 5.83
C ALA A 75 19.28 -13.78 4.69
N ASN A 76 18.33 -12.87 4.41
CA ASN A 76 18.43 -11.86 3.35
C ASN A 76 17.85 -10.54 3.86
N PRO A 77 18.65 -9.71 4.52
CA PRO A 77 18.20 -8.42 5.01
C PRO A 77 17.57 -7.56 3.90
N PRO A 78 16.37 -7.01 4.11
CA PRO A 78 15.74 -6.16 3.11
C PRO A 78 16.48 -4.84 2.94
N LEU A 79 16.36 -4.22 1.76
CA LEU A 79 16.93 -2.90 1.50
C LEU A 79 16.09 -1.75 2.09
N HIS A 80 14.82 -1.98 2.37
CA HIS A 80 13.93 -1.02 2.99
C HIS A 80 14.14 -0.99 4.51
N ASP A 81 13.78 0.12 5.12
CA ASP A 81 13.94 0.35 6.56
C ASP A 81 12.67 -0.02 7.36
N GLY A 82 11.66 -0.59 6.71
CA GLY A 82 10.44 -1.07 7.32
C GLY A 82 9.32 -1.29 6.31
N ILE A 83 8.25 -1.96 6.75
CA ILE A 83 7.00 -2.10 6.00
C ILE A 83 5.87 -1.57 6.88
N ALA A 84 4.90 -0.87 6.27
CA ALA A 84 3.63 -0.48 6.88
C ALA A 84 2.51 -1.07 6.03
N ALA A 85 2.03 -2.25 6.40
CA ALA A 85 0.94 -2.94 5.73
C ALA A 85 -0.37 -2.72 6.49
N GLY A 86 -1.39 -2.17 5.82
CA GLY A 86 -2.72 -1.94 6.42
C GLY A 86 -3.43 -3.23 6.77
N THR A 87 -3.25 -4.29 5.97
CA THR A 87 -3.81 -5.62 6.22
C THR A 87 -2.98 -6.72 5.56
N LEU A 88 -3.18 -7.96 5.93
CA LEU A 88 -2.73 -9.10 5.16
C LEU A 88 -3.66 -9.35 3.96
N TYR A 89 -3.13 -10.01 2.94
CA TYR A 89 -3.88 -10.30 1.72
C TYR A 89 -4.82 -11.48 1.94
N THR A 90 -6.09 -11.19 2.15
CA THR A 90 -7.21 -12.12 2.31
C THR A 90 -8.17 -11.99 1.14
N GLU A 91 -9.25 -12.77 1.11
CA GLU A 91 -10.28 -12.65 0.07
C GLU A 91 -10.97 -11.27 0.11
N THR A 92 -11.26 -10.76 1.30
CA THR A 92 -11.88 -9.43 1.48
C THR A 92 -10.93 -8.30 1.05
N SER A 93 -9.68 -8.32 1.48
CA SER A 93 -8.70 -7.32 1.04
C SER A 93 -8.44 -7.38 -0.47
N ARG A 94 -8.46 -8.59 -1.08
CA ARG A 94 -8.39 -8.79 -2.53
C ARG A 94 -9.54 -8.09 -3.27
N LYS A 95 -10.79 -8.25 -2.79
CA LYS A 95 -11.96 -7.57 -3.37
C LYS A 95 -11.80 -6.07 -3.35
N LEU A 96 -11.35 -5.49 -2.22
CA LEU A 96 -11.10 -4.05 -2.09
C LEU A 96 -10.00 -3.56 -3.05
N VAL A 97 -8.90 -4.29 -3.14
CA VAL A 97 -7.81 -3.98 -4.09
C VAL A 97 -8.30 -4.00 -5.54
N LEU A 98 -9.09 -5.02 -5.92
CA LEU A 98 -9.64 -5.13 -7.27
C LEU A 98 -10.66 -4.03 -7.57
N ALA A 99 -11.50 -3.66 -6.60
CA ALA A 99 -12.44 -2.55 -6.70
C ALA A 99 -11.71 -1.21 -6.93
N LEU A 100 -10.59 -0.98 -6.21
CA LEU A 100 -9.74 0.18 -6.43
C LEU A 100 -9.00 0.09 -7.77
N LYS A 101 -8.55 -1.09 -8.24
CA LYS A 101 -7.76 -1.26 -9.47
C LYS A 101 -8.58 -1.20 -10.76
N HIS A 102 -9.75 -1.79 -10.75
CA HIS A 102 -10.53 -2.07 -11.95
C HIS A 102 -11.97 -1.56 -11.88
N GLY A 103 -12.49 -1.37 -10.68
CA GLY A 103 -13.88 -0.93 -10.47
C GLY A 103 -14.08 0.59 -10.50
N GLY A 104 -13.04 1.39 -10.76
CA GLY A 104 -13.12 2.86 -10.71
C GLY A 104 -13.50 3.42 -9.32
N ARG A 105 -13.55 2.58 -8.27
CA ARG A 105 -13.98 2.99 -6.93
C ARG A 105 -12.89 3.75 -6.18
N ILE A 106 -12.50 4.92 -6.71
CA ILE A 106 -11.48 5.80 -6.11
C ILE A 106 -11.88 6.30 -4.71
N ALA A 107 -13.17 6.34 -4.40
CA ALA A 107 -13.71 6.69 -3.08
C ALA A 107 -13.24 5.72 -1.96
N LEU A 108 -12.66 4.55 -2.29
CA LEU A 108 -12.03 3.65 -1.33
C LEU A 108 -10.69 4.16 -0.81
N ALA A 109 -10.02 5.07 -1.52
CA ALA A 109 -8.67 5.51 -1.16
C ALA A 109 -8.58 6.06 0.28
N PRO A 110 -9.52 6.86 0.81
CA PRO A 110 -9.49 7.32 2.19
C PRO A 110 -9.52 6.18 3.22
N LEU A 111 -10.38 5.16 3.03
CA LEU A 111 -10.47 4.00 3.91
C LEU A 111 -9.15 3.21 3.90
N LEU A 112 -8.67 2.83 2.70
CA LEU A 112 -7.46 2.02 2.57
C LEU A 112 -6.22 2.75 3.08
N ALA A 113 -6.11 4.05 2.79
CA ALA A 113 -5.02 4.88 3.33
C ALA A 113 -5.11 5.07 4.85
N GLY A 114 -6.31 5.05 5.43
CA GLY A 114 -6.51 5.06 6.88
C GLY A 114 -5.88 3.85 7.55
N LEU A 115 -6.09 2.65 6.98
CA LEU A 115 -5.48 1.40 7.45
C LEU A 115 -3.95 1.43 7.34
N ILE A 116 -3.41 1.96 6.24
CA ILE A 116 -1.96 2.15 6.06
C ILE A 116 -1.43 3.13 7.11
N ALA A 117 -2.10 4.26 7.31
CA ALA A 117 -1.67 5.32 8.22
C ALA A 117 -1.57 4.85 9.68
N ALA A 118 -2.46 3.92 10.09
CA ALA A 118 -2.41 3.31 11.42
C ALA A 118 -1.17 2.44 11.67
N ARG A 119 -0.46 2.06 10.61
CA ARG A 119 0.76 1.23 10.64
C ARG A 119 2.04 2.02 10.37
N LEU A 120 1.92 3.27 9.95
CA LEU A 120 3.06 4.17 9.77
C LEU A 120 3.56 4.72 11.11
N PRO A 121 4.84 5.07 11.21
CA PRO A 121 5.35 5.84 12.33
C PRO A 121 4.59 7.17 12.50
N GLU A 122 4.84 7.86 13.61
CA GLU A 122 4.25 9.17 13.90
C GLU A 122 4.27 10.09 12.68
N ARG A 123 3.27 10.97 12.64
CA ARG A 123 3.12 11.94 11.56
C ARG A 123 4.33 12.82 11.46
N ASP A 124 4.82 12.99 10.24
CA ASP A 124 5.95 13.86 9.93
C ASP A 124 5.75 14.46 8.54
N PRO A 125 5.34 15.74 8.45
CA PRO A 125 5.15 16.44 7.19
C PRO A 125 6.44 16.60 6.38
N GLY A 126 7.62 16.45 7.01
CA GLY A 126 8.93 16.51 6.36
C GLY A 126 9.26 15.31 5.49
N ARG A 127 8.58 14.19 5.67
CA ARG A 127 8.76 12.99 4.83
C ARG A 127 8.31 13.22 3.38
N VAL A 128 8.92 12.47 2.48
CA VAL A 128 8.53 12.46 1.05
C VAL A 128 7.73 11.19 0.75
N ILE A 129 6.50 11.36 0.31
CA ILE A 129 5.65 10.25 -0.13
C ILE A 129 5.87 10.03 -1.62
N VAL A 130 6.32 8.85 -1.99
CA VAL A 130 6.63 8.46 -3.38
C VAL A 130 5.77 7.27 -3.79
N PRO A 131 4.89 7.40 -4.77
CA PRO A 131 4.11 6.28 -5.26
C PRO A 131 4.95 5.38 -6.17
N VAL A 132 4.73 4.07 -6.09
CA VAL A 132 5.29 3.11 -7.05
C VAL A 132 4.79 3.45 -8.46
N PRO A 133 5.68 3.60 -9.45
CA PRO A 133 5.29 4.05 -10.77
C PRO A 133 4.60 2.96 -11.58
N LEU A 134 3.48 3.29 -12.19
CA LEU A 134 2.86 2.46 -13.23
C LEU A 134 3.52 2.72 -14.59
N HIS A 135 3.60 1.68 -15.42
CA HIS A 135 3.95 1.86 -16.82
C HIS A 135 2.86 2.66 -17.55
N ARG A 136 3.23 3.58 -18.46
CA ARG A 136 2.32 4.48 -19.20
C ARG A 136 1.10 3.77 -19.79
N ARG A 137 1.28 2.58 -20.39
CA ARG A 137 0.18 1.79 -20.97
C ARG A 137 -0.86 1.41 -19.90
N ARG A 138 -0.43 0.99 -18.70
CA ARG A 138 -1.35 0.66 -17.60
C ARG A 138 -2.03 1.90 -17.03
N LEU A 139 -1.30 3.01 -16.94
CA LEU A 139 -1.86 4.28 -16.52
C LEU A 139 -2.96 4.74 -17.50
N TRP A 140 -2.70 4.64 -18.79
CA TRP A 140 -3.68 4.98 -19.82
C TRP A 140 -4.92 4.07 -19.77
N GLN A 141 -4.74 2.76 -19.60
CA GLN A 141 -5.84 1.79 -19.49
C GLN A 141 -6.69 1.97 -18.22
N ARG A 142 -6.10 2.41 -17.10
CA ARG A 142 -6.79 2.55 -15.80
C ARG A 142 -7.29 3.97 -15.54
N GLY A 143 -6.72 4.98 -16.22
CA GLY A 143 -7.00 6.39 -15.99
C GLY A 143 -6.32 6.97 -14.75
N TYR A 144 -5.80 6.16 -13.82
CA TYR A 144 -5.15 6.60 -12.59
C TYR A 144 -4.13 5.58 -12.04
N ASN A 145 -3.30 6.06 -11.12
CA ASN A 145 -2.39 5.22 -10.34
C ASN A 145 -2.91 5.10 -8.89
N GLN A 146 -3.19 3.89 -8.45
CA GLN A 146 -3.71 3.58 -7.11
C GLN A 146 -2.76 4.07 -6.01
N ALA A 147 -1.45 3.88 -6.20
CA ALA A 147 -0.45 4.33 -5.25
C ALA A 147 -0.45 5.86 -5.08
N VAL A 148 -0.77 6.62 -6.15
CA VAL A 148 -0.94 8.08 -6.08
C VAL A 148 -2.17 8.45 -5.26
N LEU A 149 -3.29 7.74 -5.44
CA LEU A 149 -4.50 7.99 -4.65
C LEU A 149 -4.25 7.75 -3.16
N LEU A 150 -3.64 6.62 -2.82
CA LEU A 150 -3.26 6.29 -1.43
C LEU A 150 -2.27 7.31 -0.87
N GLY A 151 -1.22 7.65 -1.61
CA GLY A 151 -0.22 8.64 -1.21
C GLY A 151 -0.81 10.03 -0.97
N ARG A 152 -1.80 10.45 -1.78
CA ARG A 152 -2.53 11.71 -1.57
C ARG A 152 -3.28 11.72 -0.24
N GLU A 153 -3.94 10.62 0.10
CA GLU A 153 -4.67 10.49 1.36
C GLU A 153 -3.73 10.43 2.57
N LEU A 154 -2.57 9.80 2.44
CA LEU A 154 -1.53 9.82 3.48
C LEU A 154 -0.97 11.24 3.69
N GLY A 155 -0.76 12.00 2.60
CA GLY A 155 -0.36 13.40 2.67
C GLY A 155 -1.40 14.28 3.39
N LYS A 156 -2.69 14.12 3.08
CA LYS A 156 -3.79 14.81 3.81
C LYS A 156 -3.81 14.49 5.31
N ARG A 157 -3.32 13.33 5.70
CA ARG A 157 -3.20 12.88 7.10
C ARG A 157 -1.92 13.35 7.78
N GLY A 158 -1.06 14.10 7.07
CA GLY A 158 0.17 14.67 7.64
C GLY A 158 1.37 13.72 7.69
N HIS A 159 1.35 12.61 6.95
CA HIS A 159 2.47 11.68 6.92
C HIS A 159 3.61 12.09 5.95
N GLY A 160 3.46 13.19 5.22
CA GLY A 160 4.50 13.69 4.32
C GLY A 160 3.94 14.43 3.12
N ARG A 161 4.84 14.88 2.25
CA ARG A 161 4.52 15.58 1.00
C ARG A 161 4.57 14.60 -0.18
N LEU A 162 3.48 14.51 -0.93
CA LEU A 162 3.39 13.64 -2.11
C LEU A 162 4.21 14.21 -3.28
N THR A 163 5.12 13.40 -3.81
CA THR A 163 5.90 13.66 -5.03
C THR A 163 5.56 12.58 -6.06
N VAL A 164 4.58 12.85 -6.90
CA VAL A 164 3.95 11.87 -7.81
C VAL A 164 4.94 11.27 -8.80
N ASP A 165 5.81 12.12 -9.37
CA ASP A 165 6.71 11.75 -10.47
C ASP A 165 8.15 11.53 -10.02
N ALA A 166 8.39 11.27 -8.73
CA ALA A 166 9.75 11.03 -8.23
C ALA A 166 10.39 9.79 -8.89
N LEU A 167 9.61 8.74 -9.10
CA LEU A 167 10.03 7.52 -9.79
C LEU A 167 9.40 7.42 -11.16
N VAL A 168 10.18 7.00 -12.15
CA VAL A 168 9.72 6.73 -13.51
C VAL A 168 10.04 5.29 -13.91
N ARG A 169 9.09 4.65 -14.59
CA ARG A 169 9.26 3.32 -15.16
C ARG A 169 9.51 3.47 -16.67
N SER A 170 10.78 3.36 -17.06
CA SER A 170 11.22 3.59 -18.44
C SER A 170 10.99 2.37 -19.36
N LYS A 171 11.01 1.14 -18.81
CA LYS A 171 10.83 -0.08 -19.60
C LYS A 171 9.45 -0.69 -19.42
N PRO A 172 8.74 -1.05 -20.52
CA PRO A 172 7.56 -1.89 -20.43
C PRO A 172 8.00 -3.26 -19.89
N THR A 173 7.42 -3.67 -18.77
CA THR A 173 7.63 -5.02 -18.27
C THR A 173 6.37 -5.83 -18.48
N PRO A 174 6.45 -7.08 -18.93
CA PRO A 174 5.29 -7.95 -19.06
C PRO A 174 4.58 -8.11 -17.72
N SER A 175 3.40 -8.71 -17.73
CA SER A 175 2.73 -9.08 -16.48
C SER A 175 3.68 -9.96 -15.68
N LEU A 176 3.97 -9.55 -14.44
CA LEU A 176 4.86 -10.30 -13.55
C LEU A 176 4.15 -11.50 -12.87
N GLY A 177 2.87 -11.71 -13.20
CA GLY A 177 2.12 -12.89 -12.77
C GLY A 177 2.81 -14.18 -13.23
N GLY A 178 2.87 -15.19 -12.35
CA GLY A 178 3.50 -16.49 -12.67
C GLY A 178 5.03 -16.54 -12.63
N LEU A 179 5.73 -15.38 -12.57
CA LEU A 179 7.19 -15.36 -12.49
C LEU A 179 7.68 -15.48 -11.05
N GLY A 180 8.70 -16.29 -10.79
CA GLY A 180 9.38 -16.37 -9.51
C GLY A 180 10.16 -15.09 -9.15
N LYS A 181 10.55 -14.92 -7.86
CA LYS A 181 11.22 -13.72 -7.34
C LYS A 181 12.46 -13.32 -8.14
N LYS A 182 13.36 -14.28 -8.46
CA LYS A 182 14.58 -14.04 -9.24
C LYS A 182 14.28 -13.55 -10.67
N ALA A 183 13.32 -14.17 -11.37
CA ALA A 183 12.91 -13.77 -12.72
C ALA A 183 12.30 -12.37 -12.74
N ARG A 184 11.44 -12.04 -11.74
CA ARG A 184 10.89 -10.69 -11.57
C ARG A 184 11.98 -9.64 -11.36
N ALA A 185 12.97 -9.93 -10.52
CA ALA A 185 14.09 -9.02 -10.26
C ALA A 185 14.91 -8.76 -11.54
N LYS A 186 15.17 -9.78 -12.35
CA LYS A 186 15.88 -9.66 -13.64
C LYS A 186 15.11 -8.79 -14.65
N VAL A 187 13.81 -8.99 -14.77
CA VAL A 187 12.93 -8.20 -15.65
C VAL A 187 12.85 -6.73 -15.22
N LEU A 188 12.90 -6.48 -13.92
CA LEU A 188 12.81 -5.12 -13.35
C LEU A 188 14.17 -4.41 -13.27
N ALA A 189 15.28 -5.07 -13.51
CA ALA A 189 16.61 -4.48 -13.44
C ALA A 189 16.73 -3.28 -14.41
N GLY A 190 17.01 -2.08 -13.84
CA GLY A 190 17.11 -0.83 -14.59
C GLY A 190 15.79 -0.33 -15.21
N ALA A 191 14.63 -0.90 -14.82
CA ALA A 191 13.34 -0.46 -15.35
C ALA A 191 12.75 0.73 -14.58
N ILE A 192 13.26 1.02 -13.37
CA ILE A 192 12.80 2.11 -12.52
C ILE A 192 14.01 2.97 -12.12
N SER A 193 13.85 4.29 -12.22
CA SER A 193 14.84 5.28 -11.83
C SER A 193 14.18 6.50 -11.17
N VAL A 194 14.95 7.24 -10.38
CA VAL A 194 14.51 8.55 -9.89
C VAL A 194 14.63 9.56 -11.03
N ARG A 195 13.61 10.38 -11.22
CA ARG A 195 13.61 11.49 -12.18
C ARG A 195 14.61 12.54 -11.73
N GLU A 196 15.39 13.11 -12.64
CA GLU A 196 16.42 14.10 -12.33
C GLU A 196 15.88 15.29 -11.53
N GLY A 197 14.74 15.84 -11.95
CA GLY A 197 14.08 16.96 -11.24
C GLY A 197 13.56 16.63 -9.83
N ALA A 198 13.44 15.34 -9.47
CA ALA A 198 13.04 14.92 -8.13
C ALA A 198 14.21 14.57 -7.21
N ARG A 199 15.44 14.48 -7.74
CA ARG A 199 16.60 14.02 -6.99
C ARG A 199 16.87 14.83 -5.72
N LYS A 200 16.81 16.17 -5.83
CA LYS A 200 17.01 17.09 -4.68
C LYS A 200 15.98 16.88 -3.55
N SER A 201 14.77 16.44 -3.87
CA SER A 201 13.74 16.17 -2.85
C SER A 201 13.88 14.79 -2.19
N ILE A 202 14.70 13.91 -2.76
CA ILE A 202 14.95 12.55 -2.25
C ILE A 202 16.24 12.49 -1.44
N GLU A 203 17.24 13.29 -1.81
CA GLU A 203 18.54 13.32 -1.13
C GLU A 203 18.38 13.72 0.34
N GLY A 204 18.87 12.87 1.26
CA GLY A 204 18.76 13.05 2.70
C GLY A 204 17.35 12.88 3.28
N ALA A 205 16.32 12.63 2.45
CA ALA A 205 14.95 12.53 2.91
C ALA A 205 14.59 11.16 3.50
N ASP A 206 13.64 11.16 4.44
CA ASP A 206 12.88 9.97 4.83
C ASP A 206 11.73 9.79 3.86
N VAL A 207 11.68 8.63 3.20
CA VAL A 207 10.73 8.34 2.13
C VAL A 207 9.71 7.31 2.55
N ILE A 208 8.44 7.56 2.25
CA ILE A 208 7.37 6.57 2.29
C ILE A 208 7.07 6.15 0.84
N LEU A 209 7.52 4.95 0.46
CA LEU A 209 7.21 4.34 -0.84
C LEU A 209 5.84 3.67 -0.77
N VAL A 210 4.86 4.17 -1.54
CA VAL A 210 3.48 3.68 -1.47
C VAL A 210 3.17 2.74 -2.62
N ASP A 211 2.57 1.59 -2.30
CA ASP A 211 2.00 0.64 -3.27
C ASP A 211 0.59 0.21 -2.81
N ASP A 212 -0.19 -0.45 -3.67
CA ASP A 212 -1.48 -1.03 -3.27
C ASP A 212 -1.31 -2.41 -2.63
N VAL A 213 -0.49 -3.28 -3.22
CA VAL A 213 -0.26 -4.65 -2.73
C VAL A 213 1.23 -5.01 -2.77
N LEU A 214 1.77 -5.36 -1.64
CA LEU A 214 3.11 -5.93 -1.54
C LEU A 214 3.03 -7.45 -1.67
N THR A 215 3.42 -7.96 -2.85
CA THR A 215 3.51 -9.40 -3.12
C THR A 215 4.93 -9.91 -2.82
N SER A 216 5.68 -10.37 -3.81
CA SER A 216 7.08 -10.81 -3.66
C SER A 216 8.07 -9.67 -3.33
N GLY A 217 7.61 -8.41 -3.34
CA GLY A 217 8.45 -7.25 -3.08
C GLY A 217 9.39 -6.83 -4.22
N ALA A 218 9.45 -7.56 -5.35
CA ALA A 218 10.43 -7.29 -6.40
C ALA A 218 10.32 -5.88 -7.00
N THR A 219 9.11 -5.36 -7.18
CA THR A 219 8.90 -3.97 -7.66
C THR A 219 9.31 -2.97 -6.61
N SER A 220 8.85 -3.16 -5.37
CA SER A 220 9.19 -2.27 -4.24
C SER A 220 10.69 -2.27 -3.97
N GLU A 221 11.35 -3.43 -4.02
CA GLU A 221 12.81 -3.54 -3.87
C GLU A 221 13.56 -2.75 -4.96
N THR A 222 13.08 -2.80 -6.21
CA THR A 222 13.68 -2.02 -7.31
C THR A 222 13.49 -0.51 -7.07
N CYS A 223 12.31 -0.08 -6.59
CA CYS A 223 12.04 1.30 -6.22
C CYS A 223 12.92 1.74 -5.04
N VAL A 224 13.00 0.95 -3.96
CA VAL A 224 13.85 1.22 -2.79
C VAL A 224 15.31 1.39 -3.21
N ARG A 225 15.83 0.48 -4.04
CA ARG A 225 17.19 0.56 -4.57
C ARG A 225 17.43 1.86 -5.36
N ALA A 226 16.46 2.29 -6.18
CA ALA A 226 16.55 3.54 -6.92
C ALA A 226 16.55 4.76 -5.99
N LEU A 227 15.70 4.77 -4.96
CA LEU A 227 15.62 5.84 -3.96
C LEU A 227 16.89 5.92 -3.09
N LYS A 228 17.38 4.78 -2.61
CA LYS A 228 18.64 4.73 -1.82
C LYS A 228 19.85 5.19 -2.66
N ARG A 229 19.92 4.84 -3.95
CA ARG A 229 20.97 5.34 -4.87
C ARG A 229 20.86 6.85 -5.13
N ALA A 230 19.67 7.42 -5.02
CA ALA A 230 19.45 8.86 -5.12
C ALA A 230 19.69 9.60 -3.80
N GLY A 231 20.16 8.91 -2.74
CA GLY A 231 20.54 9.49 -1.46
C GLY A 231 19.43 9.52 -0.42
N ALA A 232 18.33 8.78 -0.56
CA ALA A 232 17.30 8.67 0.49
C ALA A 232 17.92 8.15 1.79
N ARG A 233 17.67 8.84 2.91
CA ARG A 233 18.14 8.46 4.26
C ARG A 233 17.46 7.15 4.70
N SER A 234 16.16 7.12 4.66
CA SER A 234 15.36 5.92 4.94
C SER A 234 14.24 5.73 3.92
N VAL A 235 13.79 4.48 3.73
CA VAL A 235 12.66 4.14 2.85
C VAL A 235 11.75 3.12 3.54
N ILE A 236 10.58 3.54 3.98
CA ILE A 236 9.52 2.65 4.47
C ILE A 236 8.60 2.30 3.30
N VAL A 237 8.29 1.02 3.13
CA VAL A 237 7.32 0.55 2.13
C VAL A 237 5.93 0.51 2.77
N ALA A 238 5.02 1.35 2.29
CA ALA A 238 3.64 1.42 2.74
C ALA A 238 2.71 0.77 1.71
N CYS A 239 1.87 -0.17 2.12
CA CYS A 239 0.91 -0.83 1.23
C CYS A 239 -0.42 -1.11 1.94
N PHE A 240 -1.51 -1.17 1.17
CA PHE A 240 -2.79 -1.57 1.76
C PHE A 240 -2.78 -3.03 2.15
N ALA A 241 -2.39 -3.93 1.25
CA ALA A 241 -2.39 -5.36 1.54
C ALA A 241 -1.03 -6.00 1.29
N ARG A 242 -0.64 -6.91 2.18
CA ARG A 242 0.58 -7.68 2.07
C ARG A 242 0.31 -9.16 1.88
N VAL A 243 0.88 -9.76 0.84
CA VAL A 243 0.87 -11.20 0.64
C VAL A 243 2.00 -11.82 1.48
N LEU A 244 1.66 -12.79 2.33
CA LEU A 244 2.62 -13.67 2.98
C LEU A 244 2.74 -14.96 2.16
N ASP A 245 3.92 -15.57 2.15
CA ASP A 245 4.09 -16.87 1.49
C ASP A 245 3.16 -17.91 2.13
N GLU A 246 2.57 -18.79 1.31
CA GLU A 246 1.49 -19.73 1.68
C GLU A 246 1.77 -20.66 2.86
N ALA A 247 3.04 -20.81 3.26
CA ALA A 247 3.44 -21.62 4.41
C ALA A 247 2.91 -21.09 5.77
N ILE A 248 2.30 -19.88 5.83
CA ILE A 248 1.89 -19.23 7.08
C ILE A 248 0.47 -18.64 6.95
N ASP A 249 -0.39 -19.20 6.12
CA ASP A 249 -1.81 -18.83 6.09
C ASP A 249 -2.53 -19.56 7.23
N PRO A 250 -2.92 -18.86 8.34
CA PRO A 250 -3.63 -19.51 9.45
C PRO A 250 -4.97 -20.13 9.02
N ALA A 251 -5.60 -19.59 7.99
CA ALA A 251 -6.86 -20.10 7.46
C ALA A 251 -6.71 -21.49 6.81
N LYS A 252 -5.51 -21.89 6.39
CA LYS A 252 -5.24 -23.23 5.84
C LYS A 252 -4.83 -24.26 6.91
N ARG A 253 -4.56 -23.85 8.16
CA ARG A 253 -4.23 -24.76 9.27
C ARG A 253 -5.44 -25.41 9.90
N SER A 254 -6.64 -24.86 9.74
CA SER A 254 -7.89 -25.43 10.29
C SER A 254 -8.59 -26.44 9.37
N ALA A 255 -8.04 -26.73 8.19
CA ALA A 255 -8.60 -27.65 7.20
C ALA A 255 -7.73 -28.91 6.95
N ALA A 256 -6.74 -29.20 7.84
CA ALA A 256 -5.90 -30.40 7.77
C ALA A 256 -6.09 -31.27 9.03
#